data_0553c18a23bdd472239ae8cafddc4e27
#
_entry.id   0553c18a23bdd472239ae8cafddc4e27
#
_cell.length_a   1.000
_cell.length_b   1.000
_cell.length_c   1.000
_cell.angle_alpha   90.00
_cell.angle_beta   90.00
_cell.angle_gamma   90.00
#
_symmetry.space_group_name_H-M   'P 1'
#
loop_
_entity.id
_entity.type
_entity.pdbx_description
1 polymer ?
#
loop_
_entity_poly.entity_id
_entity_poly.type
_entity_poly.pdbx_seq_one_letter_code
_entity_poly.pdbx_strand_id
1 'polypeptide(L)'
;TATAVETLTALGATVEAIHSSPNGININTNCGSTHPESLQEMMREGNYDVGFAFDGDADRLIAVDEDGNLFNGDYTLYVCGRYMKKKNTLNKNTVVTTVMANLGLYHALRDNVIDYEQTAVGDKYVFECMQKNDFRIGGEQSGHIIFLEHAVTGDGLLTALKLLQIMVDEKKSLKELGKDLFIYPQLLVNVKVQDKNKTMESAE
;
A
#
# COMPACT_ATOMS: atom_id res chain seq x y z
N THR A 1 11.53 8.41 9.74
CA THR A 1 10.96 9.77 9.51
C THR A 1 12.03 10.73 9.02
N ALA A 2 13.19 10.83 9.67
CA ALA A 2 14.27 11.72 9.24
C ALA A 2 14.68 11.45 7.78
N THR A 3 14.97 10.20 7.44
CA THR A 3 15.36 9.78 6.08
C THR A 3 14.30 10.15 5.04
N ALA A 4 13.01 9.98 5.35
CA ALA A 4 11.94 10.33 4.43
C ALA A 4 11.92 11.85 4.16
N VAL A 5 12.01 12.69 5.20
CA VAL A 5 12.05 14.15 5.06
C VAL A 5 13.25 14.58 4.22
N GLU A 6 14.44 14.08 4.55
CA GLU A 6 15.67 14.40 3.81
C GLU A 6 15.58 14.01 2.34
N THR A 7 15.10 12.79 2.05
CA THR A 7 14.99 12.28 0.69
C THR A 7 13.99 13.08 -0.15
N LEU A 8 12.79 13.30 0.39
CA LEU A 8 11.75 14.04 -0.31
C LEU A 8 12.15 15.51 -0.55
N THR A 9 12.77 16.15 0.44
CA THR A 9 13.29 17.51 0.30
C THR A 9 14.40 17.60 -0.75
N ALA A 10 15.32 16.63 -0.78
CA ALA A 10 16.40 16.57 -1.78
C ALA A 10 15.86 16.38 -3.21
N LEU A 11 14.69 15.78 -3.36
CA LEU A 11 13.99 15.65 -4.63
C LEU A 11 13.13 16.87 -5.00
N GLY A 12 13.13 17.92 -4.16
CA GLY A 12 12.45 19.18 -4.43
C GLY A 12 11.05 19.30 -3.86
N ALA A 13 10.60 18.37 -3.02
CA ALA A 13 9.32 18.49 -2.35
C ALA A 13 9.41 19.49 -1.17
N THR A 14 8.31 20.21 -0.93
CA THR A 14 8.10 20.92 0.34
C THR A 14 7.48 19.95 1.32
N VAL A 15 8.19 19.64 2.41
CA VAL A 15 7.80 18.59 3.34
C VAL A 15 7.45 19.17 4.70
N GLU A 16 6.26 18.84 5.18
CA GLU A 16 5.86 19.05 6.56
C GLU A 16 5.76 17.69 7.26
N ALA A 17 6.39 17.57 8.43
CA ALA A 17 6.45 16.30 9.15
C ALA A 17 5.78 16.43 10.52
N ILE A 18 4.80 15.56 10.78
CA ILE A 18 4.16 15.41 12.08
C ILE A 18 4.64 14.13 12.77
N HIS A 19 4.48 14.06 14.09
CA HIS A 19 4.93 12.91 14.89
C HIS A 19 6.40 12.52 14.67
N SER A 20 7.27 13.51 14.40
CA SER A 20 8.67 13.31 14.04
C SER A 20 9.66 13.43 15.21
N SER A 21 9.17 13.45 16.45
CA SER A 21 9.99 13.57 17.66
C SER A 21 10.02 12.27 18.47
N PRO A 22 10.81 11.26 18.07
CA PRO A 22 10.91 10.00 18.78
C PRO A 22 11.60 10.18 20.14
N ASN A 23 11.09 9.51 21.18
CA ASN A 23 11.65 9.54 22.53
C ASN A 23 12.03 8.13 23.05
N GLY A 24 12.00 7.10 22.19
CA GLY A 24 12.33 5.73 22.50
C GLY A 24 11.18 4.87 23.00
N ILE A 25 10.03 5.47 23.34
CA ILE A 25 8.85 4.76 23.87
C ILE A 25 7.52 5.19 23.19
N ASN A 26 7.55 6.16 22.29
CA ASN A 26 6.35 6.68 21.62
C ASN A 26 6.15 6.18 20.19
N ILE A 27 6.79 5.09 19.81
CA ILE A 27 6.62 4.46 18.49
C ILE A 27 5.14 4.07 18.28
N ASN A 28 4.58 4.43 17.12
CA ASN A 28 3.18 4.16 16.74
C ASN A 28 2.10 4.72 17.69
N THR A 29 2.46 5.60 18.62
CA THR A 29 1.48 6.15 19.56
C THR A 29 0.57 7.16 18.86
N ASN A 30 -0.65 6.73 18.55
CA ASN A 30 -1.68 7.51 17.84
C ASN A 30 -1.15 8.16 16.55
N CYS A 31 -0.30 7.45 15.81
CA CYS A 31 0.28 7.93 14.55
C CYS A 31 0.73 6.77 13.65
N GLY A 32 1.21 7.14 12.47
CA GLY A 32 1.73 6.20 11.48
C GLY A 32 0.63 5.47 10.70
N SER A 33 1.00 4.41 9.98
CA SER A 33 0.10 3.69 9.06
C SER A 33 -1.08 3.02 9.75
N THR A 34 -0.98 2.73 11.04
CA THR A 34 -2.06 2.12 11.83
C THR A 34 -3.01 3.14 12.47
N HIS A 35 -2.61 4.41 12.54
CA HIS A 35 -3.37 5.54 13.09
C HIS A 35 -3.16 6.79 12.23
N PRO A 36 -3.71 6.81 11.01
CA PRO A 36 -3.50 7.89 10.06
C PRO A 36 -4.40 9.12 10.28
N GLU A 37 -5.26 9.11 11.31
CA GLU A 37 -6.33 10.09 11.51
C GLU A 37 -5.80 11.53 11.57
N SER A 38 -4.68 11.76 12.28
CA SER A 38 -4.07 13.09 12.37
C SER A 38 -3.52 13.58 11.03
N LEU A 39 -2.99 12.67 10.21
CA LEU A 39 -2.55 12.99 8.85
C LEU A 39 -3.75 13.30 7.96
N GLN A 40 -4.84 12.54 8.05
CA GLN A 40 -6.06 12.81 7.29
C GLN A 40 -6.67 14.16 7.63
N GLU A 41 -6.68 14.54 8.91
CA GLU A 41 -7.16 15.85 9.36
C GLU A 41 -6.30 16.97 8.80
N MET A 42 -4.97 16.85 8.91
CA MET A 42 -4.02 17.79 8.34
C MET A 42 -4.20 17.97 6.83
N MET A 43 -4.42 16.88 6.09
CA MET A 43 -4.68 16.94 4.65
C MET A 43 -5.97 17.69 4.32
N ARG A 44 -7.06 17.49 5.09
CA ARG A 44 -8.35 18.18 4.89
C ARG A 44 -8.29 19.68 5.20
N GLU A 45 -7.49 20.06 6.18
CA GLU A 45 -7.38 21.45 6.65
C GLU A 45 -6.32 22.26 5.88
N GLY A 46 -5.34 21.58 5.31
CA GLY A 46 -4.21 22.18 4.61
C GLY A 46 -4.36 22.18 3.09
N ASN A 47 -3.30 22.58 2.43
CA ASN A 47 -3.18 22.58 0.97
C ASN A 47 -1.97 21.71 0.60
N TYR A 48 -2.15 20.40 0.72
CA TYR A 48 -1.13 19.39 0.46
C TYR A 48 -1.52 18.53 -0.74
N ASP A 49 -0.53 18.14 -1.54
CA ASP A 49 -0.75 17.29 -2.71
C ASP A 49 -0.92 15.81 -2.31
N VAL A 50 -0.24 15.37 -1.23
CA VAL A 50 -0.26 13.99 -0.75
C VAL A 50 0.29 13.89 0.67
N GLY A 51 -0.26 12.99 1.47
CA GLY A 51 0.24 12.62 2.78
C GLY A 51 0.78 11.18 2.81
N PHE A 52 1.83 10.94 3.61
CA PHE A 52 2.43 9.61 3.79
C PHE A 52 2.55 9.25 5.26
N ALA A 53 1.97 8.12 5.65
CA ALA A 53 2.07 7.55 6.98
C ALA A 53 2.84 6.22 6.95
N PHE A 54 3.95 6.19 7.68
CA PHE A 54 4.80 4.99 7.84
C PHE A 54 4.48 4.30 9.17
N ASP A 55 4.75 3.03 9.28
CA ASP A 55 4.76 2.33 10.56
C ASP A 55 6.13 2.41 11.28
N GLY A 56 6.29 1.66 12.35
CA GLY A 56 7.43 1.82 13.25
C GLY A 56 8.79 1.49 12.64
N ASP A 57 8.87 0.51 11.76
CA ASP A 57 10.07 0.07 11.03
C ASP A 57 10.08 0.53 9.57
N ALA A 58 9.03 1.29 9.18
CA ALA A 58 8.87 1.92 7.87
C ALA A 58 8.85 0.94 6.69
N ASP A 59 8.47 -0.33 6.92
CA ASP A 59 8.28 -1.32 5.88
C ASP A 59 6.91 -1.21 5.21
N ARG A 60 5.98 -0.42 5.78
CA ARG A 60 4.63 -0.13 5.32
C ARG A 60 4.43 1.34 5.05
N LEU A 61 3.56 1.60 4.07
CA LEU A 61 3.06 2.93 3.73
C LEU A 61 1.54 2.92 3.59
N ILE A 62 0.87 3.83 4.27
CA ILE A 62 -0.48 4.28 3.93
C ILE A 62 -0.37 5.70 3.42
N ALA A 63 -0.85 5.95 2.22
CA ALA A 63 -0.92 7.31 1.69
C ALA A 63 -2.30 7.93 1.98
N VAL A 64 -2.37 9.24 1.87
CA VAL A 64 -3.59 10.04 2.03
C VAL A 64 -3.66 11.00 0.87
N ASP A 65 -4.79 11.04 0.19
CA ASP A 65 -5.01 11.95 -0.93
C ASP A 65 -5.24 13.41 -0.49
N GLU A 66 -5.34 14.29 -1.44
CA GLU A 66 -5.56 15.72 -1.24
C GLU A 66 -6.86 16.08 -0.50
N ASP A 67 -7.84 15.17 -0.48
CA ASP A 67 -9.12 15.35 0.25
C ASP A 67 -9.09 14.67 1.64
N GLY A 68 -7.98 14.06 2.04
CA GLY A 68 -7.84 13.35 3.30
C GLY A 68 -8.42 11.93 3.29
N ASN A 69 -8.62 11.32 2.11
CA ASN A 69 -9.06 9.93 2.03
C ASN A 69 -7.85 8.98 2.09
N LEU A 70 -8.06 7.82 2.73
CA LEU A 70 -7.02 6.80 2.81
C LEU A 70 -6.76 6.15 1.46
N PHE A 71 -5.48 6.02 1.14
CA PHE A 71 -4.96 5.33 -0.01
C PHE A 71 -4.09 4.17 0.48
N ASN A 72 -4.75 3.03 0.75
CA ASN A 72 -4.14 1.85 1.35
C ASN A 72 -3.32 1.02 0.33
N GLY A 73 -2.81 -0.13 0.76
CA GLY A 73 -2.00 -1.00 -0.08
C GLY A 73 -2.72 -1.51 -1.33
N ASP A 74 -4.04 -1.70 -1.29
CA ASP A 74 -4.82 -2.11 -2.47
C ASP A 74 -4.81 -1.02 -3.55
N TYR A 75 -4.99 0.24 -3.17
CA TYR A 75 -4.85 1.37 -4.10
C TYR A 75 -3.43 1.47 -4.66
N THR A 76 -2.43 1.28 -3.80
CA THR A 76 -1.02 1.32 -4.21
C THR A 76 -0.70 0.23 -5.21
N LEU A 77 -1.12 -1.01 -4.95
CA LEU A 77 -0.95 -2.14 -5.88
C LEU A 77 -1.64 -1.88 -7.22
N TYR A 78 -2.86 -1.34 -7.19
CA TYR A 78 -3.60 -1.00 -8.39
C TYR A 78 -2.91 0.07 -9.22
N VAL A 79 -2.54 1.19 -8.61
CA VAL A 79 -1.95 2.34 -9.32
C VAL A 79 -0.56 1.98 -9.85
N CYS A 80 0.28 1.34 -9.03
CA CYS A 80 1.61 0.91 -9.44
C CYS A 80 1.54 -0.18 -10.52
N GLY A 81 0.68 -1.18 -10.37
CA GLY A 81 0.49 -2.25 -11.35
C GLY A 81 0.04 -1.70 -12.72
N ARG A 82 -0.94 -0.80 -12.73
CA ARG A 82 -1.40 -0.13 -13.96
C ARG A 82 -0.30 0.70 -14.63
N TYR A 83 0.44 1.46 -13.83
CA TYR A 83 1.57 2.25 -14.35
C TYR A 83 2.69 1.36 -14.91
N MET A 84 3.08 0.32 -14.18
CA MET A 84 4.10 -0.64 -14.63
C MET A 84 3.67 -1.36 -15.92
N LYS A 85 2.38 -1.71 -16.06
CA LYS A 85 1.84 -2.25 -17.31
C LYS A 85 2.00 -1.25 -18.46
N LYS A 86 1.61 0.01 -18.26
CA LYS A 86 1.75 1.07 -19.26
C LYS A 86 3.20 1.28 -19.70
N LYS A 87 4.14 1.11 -18.77
CA LYS A 87 5.60 1.21 -19.04
C LYS A 87 6.22 -0.10 -19.57
N ASN A 88 5.44 -1.17 -19.72
CA ASN A 88 5.90 -2.52 -20.08
C ASN A 88 6.93 -3.11 -19.10
N THR A 89 6.83 -2.77 -17.82
CA THR A 89 7.70 -3.28 -16.74
C THR A 89 6.96 -4.23 -15.78
N LEU A 90 5.65 -4.44 -15.96
CA LEU A 90 4.87 -5.43 -15.20
C LEU A 90 5.09 -6.83 -15.79
N ASN A 91 6.06 -7.55 -15.25
CA ASN A 91 6.40 -8.87 -15.76
C ASN A 91 5.20 -9.83 -15.65
N LYS A 92 4.98 -10.62 -16.71
CA LYS A 92 3.81 -11.53 -16.85
C LYS A 92 2.46 -10.83 -16.62
N ASN A 93 2.43 -9.50 -16.68
CA ASN A 93 1.24 -8.69 -16.50
C ASN A 93 0.48 -8.98 -15.19
N THR A 94 1.22 -9.35 -14.10
CA THR A 94 0.64 -9.89 -12.87
C THR A 94 1.05 -9.08 -11.65
N VAL A 95 0.07 -8.83 -10.76
CA VAL A 95 0.24 -8.27 -9.42
C VAL A 95 -0.01 -9.36 -8.39
N VAL A 96 0.84 -9.46 -7.36
CA VAL A 96 0.64 -10.42 -6.26
C VAL A 96 -0.01 -9.71 -5.08
N THR A 97 -1.04 -10.32 -4.49
CA THR A 97 -1.68 -9.83 -3.27
C THR A 97 -2.10 -10.98 -2.37
N THR A 98 -2.72 -10.68 -1.23
CA THR A 98 -3.19 -11.70 -0.30
C THR A 98 -4.71 -11.90 -0.39
N VAL A 99 -5.21 -12.99 0.20
CA VAL A 99 -6.66 -13.25 0.30
C VAL A 99 -7.43 -12.18 1.09
N MET A 100 -6.72 -11.26 1.76
CA MET A 100 -7.32 -10.14 2.51
C MET A 100 -7.53 -8.89 1.66
N ALA A 101 -7.04 -8.85 0.43
CA ALA A 101 -7.27 -7.71 -0.45
C ALA A 101 -8.76 -7.48 -0.69
N ASN A 102 -9.14 -6.21 -0.83
CA ASN A 102 -10.52 -5.86 -1.09
C ASN A 102 -10.99 -6.38 -2.47
N LEU A 103 -12.24 -6.79 -2.55
CA LEU A 103 -12.85 -7.25 -3.81
C LEU A 103 -12.69 -6.22 -4.94
N GLY A 104 -12.66 -4.93 -4.60
CA GLY A 104 -12.46 -3.84 -5.54
C GLY A 104 -11.12 -3.87 -6.25
N LEU A 105 -10.05 -4.31 -5.57
CA LEU A 105 -8.74 -4.48 -6.21
C LEU A 105 -8.82 -5.49 -7.36
N TYR A 106 -9.45 -6.65 -7.13
CA TYR A 106 -9.58 -7.69 -8.15
C TYR A 106 -10.39 -7.22 -9.36
N HIS A 107 -11.48 -6.47 -9.12
CA HIS A 107 -12.27 -5.88 -10.20
C HIS A 107 -11.46 -4.85 -10.98
N ALA A 108 -10.79 -3.91 -10.29
CA ALA A 108 -10.01 -2.87 -10.93
C ALA A 108 -8.83 -3.43 -11.73
N LEU A 109 -8.14 -4.47 -11.24
CA LEU A 109 -7.08 -5.15 -11.99
C LEU A 109 -7.64 -5.82 -13.24
N ARG A 110 -8.75 -6.56 -13.13
CA ARG A 110 -9.41 -7.23 -14.26
C ARG A 110 -9.87 -6.25 -15.34
N ASP A 111 -10.49 -5.14 -14.94
CA ASP A 111 -10.98 -4.11 -15.87
C ASP A 111 -9.82 -3.46 -16.65
N ASN A 112 -8.62 -3.45 -16.04
CA ASN A 112 -7.39 -3.00 -16.69
C ASN A 112 -6.61 -4.14 -17.38
N VAL A 113 -7.19 -5.34 -17.48
CA VAL A 113 -6.55 -6.53 -18.06
C VAL A 113 -5.20 -6.81 -17.40
N ILE A 114 -5.15 -6.75 -16.08
CA ILE A 114 -3.99 -7.11 -15.24
C ILE A 114 -4.37 -8.37 -14.48
N ASP A 115 -3.53 -9.38 -14.57
CA ASP A 115 -3.69 -10.63 -13.84
C ASP A 115 -3.26 -10.44 -12.37
N TYR A 116 -3.73 -11.32 -11.50
CA TYR A 116 -3.33 -11.31 -10.10
C TYR A 116 -3.16 -12.72 -9.54
N GLU A 117 -2.24 -12.83 -8.58
CA GLU A 117 -2.06 -14.03 -7.78
C GLU A 117 -2.40 -13.73 -6.32
N GLN A 118 -3.12 -14.66 -5.69
CA GLN A 118 -3.52 -14.56 -4.28
C GLN A 118 -2.68 -15.50 -3.44
N THR A 119 -2.11 -14.98 -2.37
CA THR A 119 -1.40 -15.77 -1.35
C THR A 119 -2.15 -15.80 -0.04
N ALA A 120 -1.73 -16.65 0.88
CA ALA A 120 -2.07 -16.50 2.29
C ALA A 120 -1.55 -15.15 2.82
N VAL A 121 -2.13 -14.67 3.93
CA VAL A 121 -1.69 -13.44 4.60
C VAL A 121 -0.28 -13.61 5.15
N GLY A 122 0.56 -12.63 4.88
CA GLY A 122 1.95 -12.56 5.32
C GLY A 122 2.90 -12.25 4.17
N ASP A 123 3.76 -11.27 4.40
CA ASP A 123 4.79 -10.76 3.48
C ASP A 123 5.66 -11.87 2.87
N LYS A 124 6.03 -12.85 3.71
CA LYS A 124 6.77 -14.04 3.29
C LYS A 124 6.09 -14.77 2.12
N TYR A 125 4.77 -14.99 2.19
CA TYR A 125 4.05 -15.72 1.14
C TYR A 125 3.95 -14.91 -0.14
N VAL A 126 3.79 -13.59 -0.01
CA VAL A 126 3.82 -12.66 -1.15
C VAL A 126 5.18 -12.72 -1.82
N PHE A 127 6.27 -12.56 -1.06
CA PHE A 127 7.63 -12.62 -1.57
C PHE A 127 7.97 -13.96 -2.24
N GLU A 128 7.66 -15.10 -1.59
CA GLU A 128 7.90 -16.43 -2.15
C GLU A 128 7.15 -16.63 -3.49
N CYS A 129 5.90 -16.17 -3.57
CA CYS A 129 5.12 -16.21 -4.81
C CYS A 129 5.77 -15.35 -5.91
N MET A 130 6.17 -14.13 -5.57
CA MET A 130 6.85 -13.22 -6.50
C MET A 130 8.16 -13.80 -7.01
N GLN A 131 9.01 -14.30 -6.11
CA GLN A 131 10.31 -14.87 -6.46
C GLN A 131 10.18 -16.11 -7.35
N LYS A 132 9.30 -17.04 -6.98
CA LYS A 132 9.07 -18.29 -7.73
C LYS A 132 8.58 -18.03 -9.16
N ASN A 133 7.76 -17.01 -9.35
CA ASN A 133 7.11 -16.73 -10.62
C ASN A 133 7.73 -15.55 -11.38
N ASP A 134 8.77 -14.91 -10.84
CA ASP A 134 9.39 -13.71 -11.39
C ASP A 134 8.39 -12.54 -11.56
N PHE A 135 7.49 -12.35 -10.60
CA PHE A 135 6.60 -11.20 -10.56
C PHE A 135 7.32 -9.99 -9.95
N ARG A 136 7.00 -8.78 -10.41
CA ARG A 136 7.75 -7.56 -10.08
C ARG A 136 7.16 -6.74 -8.95
N ILE A 137 5.87 -6.86 -8.69
CA ILE A 137 5.16 -6.13 -7.64
C ILE A 137 4.21 -7.06 -6.90
N GLY A 138 4.19 -6.91 -5.59
CA GLY A 138 3.23 -7.58 -4.72
C GLY A 138 3.13 -6.89 -3.39
N GLY A 139 2.09 -7.22 -2.61
CA GLY A 139 1.93 -6.62 -1.30
C GLY A 139 0.59 -6.93 -0.65
N GLU A 140 0.31 -6.18 0.40
CA GLU A 140 -0.84 -6.35 1.26
C GLU A 140 -1.65 -5.05 1.40
N GLN A 141 -2.92 -5.16 1.70
CA GLN A 141 -3.80 -4.02 2.01
C GLN A 141 -3.22 -3.13 3.13
N SER A 142 -2.47 -3.71 4.06
CA SER A 142 -1.80 -3.00 5.16
C SER A 142 -0.74 -2.00 4.72
N GLY A 143 -0.37 -1.98 3.43
CA GLY A 143 0.64 -1.08 2.87
C GLY A 143 2.06 -1.65 2.80
N HIS A 144 2.26 -2.93 3.12
CA HIS A 144 3.53 -3.63 2.88
C HIS A 144 3.63 -3.97 1.39
N ILE A 145 4.40 -3.18 0.64
CA ILE A 145 4.52 -3.29 -0.81
C ILE A 145 5.96 -3.65 -1.19
N ILE A 146 6.11 -4.70 -1.97
CA ILE A 146 7.40 -5.20 -2.46
C ILE A 146 7.54 -4.85 -3.94
N PHE A 147 8.60 -4.13 -4.28
CA PHE A 147 9.08 -3.95 -5.66
C PHE A 147 10.33 -4.80 -5.85
N LEU A 148 10.18 -6.02 -6.34
CA LEU A 148 11.23 -7.06 -6.34
C LEU A 148 12.51 -6.65 -7.11
N GLU A 149 12.42 -5.70 -8.01
CA GLU A 149 13.56 -5.13 -8.72
C GLU A 149 14.47 -4.29 -7.80
N HIS A 150 13.90 -3.76 -6.69
CA HIS A 150 14.62 -2.85 -5.79
C HIS A 150 14.88 -3.44 -4.42
N ALA A 151 13.94 -4.22 -3.86
CA ALA A 151 14.02 -4.79 -2.53
C ALA A 151 13.32 -6.14 -2.44
N VAL A 152 13.75 -6.98 -1.51
CA VAL A 152 13.15 -8.30 -1.23
C VAL A 152 12.08 -8.25 -0.15
N THR A 153 11.83 -7.08 0.41
CA THR A 153 10.84 -6.80 1.46
C THR A 153 10.11 -5.50 1.15
N GLY A 154 9.05 -5.21 1.89
CA GLY A 154 8.38 -3.92 1.84
C GLY A 154 9.32 -2.78 2.23
N ASP A 155 9.11 -1.65 1.58
CA ASP A 155 9.81 -0.39 1.85
C ASP A 155 8.82 0.76 1.64
N GLY A 156 8.42 1.38 2.76
CA GLY A 156 7.45 2.47 2.73
C GLY A 156 7.97 3.70 2.00
N LEU A 157 9.25 4.05 2.16
CA LEU A 157 9.84 5.20 1.47
C LEU A 157 9.95 4.97 -0.03
N LEU A 158 10.41 3.80 -0.45
CA LEU A 158 10.40 3.43 -1.86
C LEU A 158 9.00 3.49 -2.44
N THR A 159 8.01 2.99 -1.70
CA THR A 159 6.60 3.01 -2.10
C THR A 159 6.08 4.44 -2.28
N ALA A 160 6.42 5.35 -1.35
CA ALA A 160 6.10 6.77 -1.46
C ALA A 160 6.72 7.40 -2.73
N LEU A 161 7.99 7.11 -2.98
CA LEU A 161 8.70 7.60 -4.18
C LEU A 161 8.08 7.06 -5.47
N LYS A 162 7.64 5.81 -5.51
CA LYS A 162 6.93 5.24 -6.66
C LYS A 162 5.59 5.93 -6.92
N LEU A 163 4.81 6.21 -5.87
CA LEU A 163 3.56 6.96 -6.00
C LEU A 163 3.81 8.39 -6.50
N LEU A 164 4.78 9.10 -5.93
CA LEU A 164 5.16 10.44 -6.40
C LEU A 164 5.63 10.45 -7.85
N GLN A 165 6.46 9.49 -8.25
CA GLN A 165 6.87 9.33 -9.64
C GLN A 165 5.67 9.20 -10.58
N ILE A 166 4.67 8.39 -10.19
CA ILE A 166 3.45 8.19 -10.99
C ILE A 166 2.63 9.48 -11.06
N MET A 167 2.46 10.18 -9.94
CA MET A 167 1.74 11.47 -9.90
C MET A 167 2.37 12.48 -10.86
N VAL A 168 3.70 12.62 -10.83
CA VAL A 168 4.45 13.53 -11.71
C VAL A 168 4.37 13.12 -13.17
N ASP A 169 4.60 11.84 -13.48
CA ASP A 169 4.60 11.33 -14.85
C ASP A 169 3.21 11.38 -15.51
N GLU A 170 2.16 11.09 -14.74
CA GLU A 170 0.78 11.12 -15.21
C GLU A 170 0.15 12.51 -15.12
N LYS A 171 0.78 13.44 -14.37
CA LYS A 171 0.24 14.79 -14.02
C LYS A 171 -1.16 14.67 -13.40
N LYS A 172 -1.31 13.77 -12.45
CA LYS A 172 -2.56 13.48 -11.75
C LYS A 172 -2.36 13.45 -10.25
N SER A 173 -3.38 13.88 -9.53
CA SER A 173 -3.42 13.73 -8.09
C SER A 173 -3.59 12.25 -7.71
N LEU A 174 -3.36 11.95 -6.43
CA LEU A 174 -3.52 10.57 -5.93
C LEU A 174 -4.97 10.10 -6.04
N LYS A 175 -5.93 10.97 -5.73
CA LYS A 175 -7.37 10.74 -5.91
C LYS A 175 -7.72 10.40 -7.36
N GLU A 176 -7.22 11.16 -8.33
CA GLU A 176 -7.46 10.90 -9.75
C GLU A 176 -6.86 9.56 -10.21
N LEU A 177 -5.70 9.19 -9.67
CA LEU A 177 -5.06 7.90 -9.97
C LEU A 177 -5.86 6.71 -9.44
N GLY A 178 -6.45 6.85 -8.25
CA GLY A 178 -7.20 5.79 -7.58
C GLY A 178 -8.69 5.72 -7.92
N LYS A 179 -9.24 6.69 -8.68
CA LYS A 179 -10.69 6.89 -8.86
C LYS A 179 -11.47 5.69 -9.39
N ASP A 180 -10.82 4.80 -10.13
CA ASP A 180 -11.46 3.65 -10.74
C ASP A 180 -11.44 2.40 -9.84
N LEU A 181 -10.82 2.49 -8.65
CA LEU A 181 -10.84 1.44 -7.65
C LEU A 181 -11.93 1.75 -6.63
N PHE A 182 -12.98 0.95 -6.61
CA PHE A 182 -14.07 1.05 -5.63
C PHE A 182 -13.82 0.10 -4.46
N ILE A 183 -13.79 0.60 -3.22
CA ILE A 183 -13.66 -0.23 -2.02
C ILE A 183 -15.03 -0.76 -1.60
N TYR A 184 -15.20 -2.06 -1.68
CA TYR A 184 -16.38 -2.75 -1.19
C TYR A 184 -16.36 -2.88 0.33
N PRO A 185 -17.52 -2.82 0.99
CA PRO A 185 -17.61 -3.12 2.41
C PRO A 185 -17.02 -4.51 2.71
N GLN A 186 -16.11 -4.56 3.67
CA GLN A 186 -15.42 -5.78 4.07
C GLN A 186 -15.53 -5.95 5.58
N LEU A 187 -15.94 -7.13 6.04
CA LEU A 187 -16.06 -7.45 7.45
C LEU A 187 -15.16 -8.63 7.79
N LEU A 188 -14.24 -8.43 8.72
CA LEU A 188 -13.43 -9.49 9.30
C LEU A 188 -14.09 -9.97 10.60
N VAL A 189 -14.50 -11.24 10.64
CA VAL A 189 -15.10 -11.86 11.82
C VAL A 189 -14.17 -12.94 12.36
N ASN A 190 -13.69 -12.75 13.59
CA ASN A 190 -12.90 -13.76 14.29
C ASN A 190 -13.85 -14.68 15.08
N VAL A 191 -13.84 -15.96 14.73
CA VAL A 191 -14.63 -16.99 15.42
C VAL A 191 -13.71 -17.87 16.25
N LYS A 192 -13.98 -17.96 17.56
CA LYS A 192 -13.24 -18.87 18.45
C LYS A 192 -13.75 -20.28 18.25
N VAL A 193 -12.87 -21.19 17.84
CA VAL A 193 -13.17 -22.61 17.64
C VAL A 193 -12.25 -23.47 18.50
N GLN A 194 -12.70 -24.69 18.84
CA GLN A 194 -11.90 -25.63 19.64
C GLN A 194 -10.77 -26.28 18.81
N ASP A 195 -11.05 -26.57 17.55
CA ASP A 195 -10.10 -27.19 16.61
C ASP A 195 -10.33 -26.57 15.23
N LYS A 196 -9.33 -25.81 14.75
CA LYS A 196 -9.40 -25.08 13.48
C LYS A 196 -9.57 -26.05 12.29
N ASN A 197 -8.84 -27.16 12.28
CA ASN A 197 -8.83 -28.09 11.14
C ASN A 197 -10.18 -28.80 11.02
N LYS A 198 -10.70 -29.34 12.14
CA LYS A 198 -12.03 -29.98 12.17
C LYS A 198 -13.15 -29.01 11.79
N THR A 199 -13.03 -27.73 12.18
CA THR A 199 -14.04 -26.73 11.83
C THR A 199 -14.01 -26.41 10.33
N MET A 200 -12.84 -26.34 9.73
CA MET A 200 -12.70 -26.10 8.28
C MET A 200 -13.18 -27.28 7.44
N GLU A 201 -12.99 -28.52 7.92
CA GLU A 201 -13.48 -29.74 7.26
C GLU A 201 -15.00 -29.95 7.38
N SER A 202 -15.64 -29.33 8.37
CA SER A 202 -17.08 -29.45 8.62
C SER A 202 -17.93 -28.34 7.97
N ALA A 203 -17.33 -27.50 7.14
CA ALA A 203 -18.00 -26.37 6.49
C ALA A 203 -18.67 -26.74 5.14
N GLU A 204 -19.11 -28.01 4.98
CA GLU A 204 -19.99 -28.45 3.91
C GLU A 204 -21.44 -28.56 4.37
#